data_0cc7202e6bc5c49573a876cd05952803
#
_entry.id   0cc7202e6bc5c49573a876cd05952803
#
_cell.length_a   1.000
_cell.length_b   1.000
_cell.length_c   1.000
_cell.angle_alpha   90.00
_cell.angle_beta   90.00
_cell.angle_gamma   90.00
#
_symmetry.space_group_name_H-M   'P 1'
#
loop_
_entity.id
_entity.type
_entity.pdbx_description
1 polymer ?
#
loop_
_entity_poly.entity_id
_entity_poly.type
_entity_poly.pdbx_seq_one_letter_code
_entity_poly.pdbx_strand_id
1 'polypeptide(L)'
;MGGGCYGTFYAAQLAKAKARGKVDFRTVLVVDRDPECRARHELGDAPDRRFVTQDWTPFFDEFFAHAVDDYIVPSPHMPHLMFEWVLRRARRRWPERSITVVPVPGDIGTPYDRTAQDAARYVSFADWICPTHCIEPALCPAIGAPRTWEMGDAVHGLAERLRQEGRPVAGPALFVCQHHVFGVGTFAANAVLAGDRLVAEAGASGRSAEVLVGTISSCHGALNLLHLG
;
A
#
# COMPACT_ATOMS: atom_id res chain seq x y z
N MET A 1 2.37 -3.66 9.99
CA MET A 1 2.04 -2.35 10.57
C MET A 1 0.87 -2.52 11.52
N GLY A 2 1.01 -1.99 12.75
CA GLY A 2 0.06 -2.15 13.85
C GLY A 2 0.17 -3.51 14.56
N GLY A 3 -0.01 -3.52 15.87
CA GLY A 3 -0.06 -4.70 16.73
C GLY A 3 -1.47 -5.10 17.17
N GLY A 4 -2.50 -4.54 16.53
CA GLY A 4 -3.89 -4.89 16.77
C GLY A 4 -4.27 -6.24 16.14
N CYS A 5 -5.57 -6.48 15.93
CA CYS A 5 -6.13 -7.74 15.44
C CYS A 5 -5.42 -8.28 14.17
N TYR A 6 -5.32 -7.45 13.13
CA TYR A 6 -4.67 -7.85 11.87
C TYR A 6 -3.16 -8.04 12.01
N GLY A 7 -2.47 -7.14 12.74
CA GLY A 7 -1.02 -7.29 12.96
C GLY A 7 -0.68 -8.56 13.73
N THR A 8 -1.46 -8.89 14.76
CA THR A 8 -1.33 -10.16 15.50
C THR A 8 -1.50 -11.36 14.56
N PHE A 9 -2.57 -11.35 13.76
CA PHE A 9 -2.83 -12.39 12.79
C PHE A 9 -1.69 -12.54 11.78
N TYR A 10 -1.24 -11.45 11.15
CA TYR A 10 -0.18 -11.49 10.14
C TYR A 10 1.16 -11.94 10.72
N ALA A 11 1.54 -11.45 11.91
CA ALA A 11 2.77 -11.87 12.58
C ALA A 11 2.76 -13.37 12.92
N ALA A 12 1.61 -13.90 13.38
CA ALA A 12 1.43 -15.33 13.62
C ALA A 12 1.53 -16.15 12.32
N GLN A 13 0.91 -15.69 11.23
CA GLN A 13 0.98 -16.38 9.93
C GLN A 13 2.39 -16.36 9.35
N LEU A 14 3.14 -15.27 9.48
CA LEU A 14 4.55 -15.21 9.06
C LEU A 14 5.42 -16.17 9.86
N ALA A 15 5.26 -16.23 11.19
CA ALA A 15 5.97 -17.19 12.02
C ALA A 15 5.66 -18.64 11.62
N LYS A 16 4.39 -18.96 11.39
CA LYS A 16 3.95 -20.29 10.88
C LYS A 16 4.55 -20.59 9.50
N ALA A 17 4.60 -19.61 8.61
CA ALA A 17 5.16 -19.79 7.26
C ALA A 17 6.67 -20.05 7.31
N LYS A 18 7.40 -19.31 8.15
CA LYS A 18 8.84 -19.52 8.37
C LYS A 18 9.13 -20.90 8.95
N ALA A 19 8.39 -21.31 9.99
CA ALA A 19 8.52 -22.63 10.60
C ALA A 19 8.28 -23.79 9.61
N ARG A 20 7.54 -23.53 8.52
CA ARG A 20 7.27 -24.47 7.42
C ARG A 20 8.20 -24.31 6.21
N GLY A 21 9.21 -23.45 6.30
CA GLY A 21 10.14 -23.18 5.20
C GLY A 21 9.48 -22.55 3.96
N LYS A 22 8.35 -21.85 4.14
CA LYS A 22 7.62 -21.22 3.01
C LYS A 22 8.05 -19.79 2.75
N VAL A 23 8.63 -19.13 3.74
CA VAL A 23 9.25 -17.81 3.65
C VAL A 23 10.51 -17.79 4.49
N ASP A 24 11.45 -16.95 4.10
CA ASP A 24 12.59 -16.60 4.94
C ASP A 24 12.63 -15.08 5.17
N PHE A 25 12.89 -14.70 6.41
CA PHE A 25 13.11 -13.33 6.84
C PHE A 25 13.97 -13.32 8.09
N ARG A 26 14.75 -12.28 8.25
CA ARG A 26 15.60 -12.11 9.44
C ARG A 26 14.78 -11.70 10.66
N THR A 27 13.93 -10.68 10.51
CA THR A 27 13.15 -10.11 11.62
C THR A 27 11.83 -9.56 11.13
N VAL A 28 10.76 -9.79 11.89
CA VAL A 28 9.47 -9.10 11.77
C VAL A 28 9.44 -7.96 12.79
N LEU A 29 9.27 -6.74 12.35
CA LEU A 29 9.03 -5.59 13.21
C LEU A 29 7.52 -5.36 13.31
N VAL A 30 6.98 -5.41 14.52
CA VAL A 30 5.60 -5.02 14.83
C VAL A 30 5.65 -3.61 15.40
N VAL A 31 5.14 -2.65 14.64
CA VAL A 31 5.19 -1.23 15.01
C VAL A 31 3.81 -0.78 15.43
N ASP A 32 3.66 -0.35 16.67
CA ASP A 32 2.41 0.18 17.22
C ASP A 32 2.72 1.30 18.21
N ARG A 33 1.84 2.28 18.32
CA ARG A 33 1.96 3.34 19.33
C ARG A 33 1.62 2.85 20.75
N ASP A 34 0.84 1.78 20.83
CA ASP A 34 0.47 1.15 22.11
C ASP A 34 1.55 0.13 22.51
N PRO A 35 2.30 0.37 23.62
CA PRO A 35 3.29 -0.57 24.11
C PRO A 35 2.67 -1.90 24.55
N GLU A 36 1.38 -1.89 24.89
CA GLU A 36 0.61 -3.05 25.32
C GLU A 36 -0.33 -3.57 24.20
N CYS A 37 0.09 -3.43 22.95
CA CYS A 37 -0.70 -3.88 21.81
C CYS A 37 -0.97 -5.40 21.85
N ARG A 38 -2.08 -5.82 21.26
CA ARG A 38 -2.55 -7.20 21.25
C ARG A 38 -1.46 -8.20 20.81
N ALA A 39 -0.70 -7.87 19.77
CA ALA A 39 0.35 -8.74 19.26
C ALA A 39 1.45 -9.00 20.29
N ARG A 40 1.77 -8.04 21.15
CA ARG A 40 2.75 -8.21 22.22
C ARG A 40 2.22 -9.17 23.27
N HIS A 41 0.97 -9.03 23.70
CA HIS A 41 0.36 -9.92 24.68
C HIS A 41 0.21 -11.37 24.18
N GLU A 42 -0.26 -11.55 22.94
CA GLU A 42 -0.57 -12.87 22.43
C GLU A 42 0.66 -13.62 21.88
N LEU A 43 1.62 -12.91 21.31
CA LEU A 43 2.75 -13.54 20.63
C LEU A 43 4.08 -13.42 21.40
N GLY A 44 4.22 -12.38 22.25
CA GLY A 44 5.45 -12.10 22.98
C GLY A 44 6.67 -11.82 22.09
N ASP A 45 7.83 -11.63 22.71
CA ASP A 45 9.11 -11.49 22.01
C ASP A 45 9.59 -12.84 21.45
N ALA A 46 10.32 -12.79 20.34
CA ALA A 46 10.97 -13.96 19.73
C ALA A 46 12.30 -13.51 19.08
N PRO A 47 13.25 -14.42 18.85
CA PRO A 47 14.53 -14.07 18.22
C PRO A 47 14.39 -13.33 16.89
N ASP A 48 13.32 -13.64 16.14
CA ASP A 48 13.00 -13.08 14.84
C ASP A 48 11.76 -12.15 14.86
N ARG A 49 11.31 -11.71 16.03
CA ARG A 49 10.22 -10.73 16.19
C ARG A 49 10.59 -9.67 17.22
N ARG A 50 10.39 -8.40 16.84
CA ARG A 50 10.62 -7.24 17.70
C ARG A 50 9.40 -6.33 17.68
N PHE A 51 9.12 -5.71 18.82
CA PHE A 51 8.07 -4.70 18.96
C PHE A 51 8.72 -3.33 19.07
N VAL A 52 8.25 -2.40 18.26
CA VAL A 52 8.66 -1.00 18.24
C VAL A 52 7.47 -0.16 18.69
N THR A 53 7.59 0.51 19.84
CA THR A 53 6.55 1.42 20.35
C THR A 53 6.80 2.80 19.77
N GLN A 54 6.08 3.12 18.69
CA GLN A 54 6.25 4.38 17.98
C GLN A 54 5.04 4.65 17.08
N ASP A 55 4.74 5.93 16.85
CA ASP A 55 3.81 6.29 15.77
C ASP A 55 4.41 5.99 14.40
N TRP A 56 3.56 5.60 13.46
CA TRP A 56 3.99 5.21 12.11
C TRP A 56 4.69 6.31 11.34
N THR A 57 4.29 7.58 11.54
CA THR A 57 4.89 8.71 10.83
C THR A 57 6.39 8.84 11.11
N PRO A 58 6.85 9.03 12.35
CA PRO A 58 8.28 9.09 12.63
C PRO A 58 8.98 7.76 12.34
N PHE A 59 8.33 6.63 12.60
CA PHE A 59 8.92 5.33 12.28
C PHE A 59 9.28 5.21 10.78
N PHE A 60 8.38 5.56 9.87
CA PHE A 60 8.66 5.46 8.44
C PHE A 60 9.66 6.50 7.95
N ASP A 61 9.72 7.68 8.54
CA ASP A 61 10.74 8.67 8.22
C ASP A 61 12.16 8.11 8.52
N GLU A 62 12.33 7.38 9.62
CA GLU A 62 13.57 6.69 9.98
C GLU A 62 13.81 5.41 9.15
N PHE A 63 12.78 4.58 9.03
CA PHE A 63 12.85 3.29 8.33
C PHE A 63 13.30 3.45 6.88
N PHE A 64 12.68 4.36 6.12
CA PHE A 64 13.01 4.58 4.71
C PHE A 64 14.38 5.23 4.48
N ALA A 65 15.01 5.78 5.49
CA ALA A 65 16.39 6.24 5.39
C ALA A 65 17.41 5.07 5.28
N HIS A 66 17.02 3.87 5.73
CA HIS A 66 17.90 2.71 5.83
C HIS A 66 17.34 1.44 5.15
N ALA A 67 16.09 1.48 4.67
CA ALA A 67 15.45 0.34 4.01
C ALA A 67 16.16 -0.01 2.70
N VAL A 68 16.52 -1.29 2.54
CA VAL A 68 17.16 -1.81 1.32
C VAL A 68 16.27 -2.88 0.70
N ASP A 69 16.25 -4.09 1.27
CA ASP A 69 15.48 -5.23 0.78
C ASP A 69 14.34 -5.57 1.76
N ASP A 70 13.78 -4.54 2.37
CA ASP A 70 12.72 -4.70 3.36
C ASP A 70 11.34 -4.76 2.70
N TYR A 71 10.42 -5.47 3.38
CA TYR A 71 9.05 -5.61 2.97
C TYR A 71 8.11 -5.04 4.03
N ILE A 72 7.00 -4.47 3.56
CA ILE A 72 5.98 -3.89 4.42
C ILE A 72 4.71 -4.73 4.31
N VAL A 73 4.18 -5.17 5.45
CA VAL A 73 2.83 -5.73 5.57
C VAL A 73 1.88 -4.57 5.86
N PRO A 74 1.03 -4.14 4.93
CA PRO A 74 0.13 -3.02 5.15
C PRO A 74 -0.95 -3.35 6.17
N SER A 75 -1.45 -2.33 6.86
CA SER A 75 -2.68 -2.46 7.62
C SER A 75 -3.88 -2.29 6.69
N PRO A 76 -4.85 -3.22 6.67
CA PRO A 76 -6.05 -3.06 5.85
C PRO A 76 -6.92 -1.87 6.27
N HIS A 77 -6.76 -1.39 7.52
CA HIS A 77 -7.45 -0.18 8.00
C HIS A 77 -6.75 1.13 7.62
N MET A 78 -5.51 1.07 7.14
CA MET A 78 -4.72 2.25 6.76
C MET A 78 -4.01 2.02 5.42
N PRO A 79 -4.77 1.76 4.34
CA PRO A 79 -4.17 1.46 3.03
C PRO A 79 -3.43 2.67 2.44
N HIS A 80 -3.73 3.90 2.91
CA HIS A 80 -3.13 5.15 2.43
C HIS A 80 -1.84 5.55 3.14
N LEU A 81 -1.39 4.82 4.16
CA LEU A 81 -0.26 5.24 5.00
C LEU A 81 1.01 5.54 4.20
N MET A 82 1.27 4.77 3.15
CA MET A 82 2.42 5.02 2.26
C MET A 82 2.20 6.22 1.35
N PHE A 83 0.99 6.42 0.86
CA PHE A 83 0.63 7.65 0.16
C PHE A 83 0.78 8.89 1.05
N GLU A 84 0.33 8.83 2.30
CA GLU A 84 0.49 9.93 3.27
C GLU A 84 1.96 10.25 3.53
N TRP A 85 2.82 9.23 3.59
CA TRP A 85 4.27 9.43 3.70
C TRP A 85 4.82 10.17 2.48
N VAL A 86 4.48 9.74 1.26
CA VAL A 86 4.88 10.39 0.01
C VAL A 86 4.36 11.84 -0.06
N LEU A 87 3.11 12.08 0.32
CA LEU A 87 2.49 13.41 0.38
C LEU A 87 3.24 14.36 1.33
N ARG A 88 3.58 13.87 2.55
CA ARG A 88 4.36 14.67 3.52
C ARG A 88 5.74 15.01 2.97
N ARG A 89 6.40 14.06 2.29
CA ARG A 89 7.71 14.31 1.66
C ARG A 89 7.62 15.34 0.55
N ALA A 90 6.59 15.27 -0.30
CA ALA A 90 6.35 16.27 -1.34
C ALA A 90 6.17 17.68 -0.74
N ARG A 91 5.34 17.82 0.31
CA ARG A 91 5.13 19.08 1.02
C ARG A 91 6.40 19.64 1.68
N ARG A 92 7.23 18.78 2.26
CA ARG A 92 8.54 19.19 2.82
C ARG A 92 9.53 19.62 1.72
N ARG A 93 9.47 18.97 0.55
CA ARG A 93 10.36 19.26 -0.59
C ARG A 93 10.04 20.62 -1.22
N TRP A 94 8.79 20.98 -1.25
CA TRP A 94 8.30 22.23 -1.86
C TRP A 94 7.31 22.95 -0.93
N PRO A 95 7.79 23.61 0.13
CA PRO A 95 6.92 24.26 1.12
C PRO A 95 6.12 25.42 0.53
N GLU A 96 6.60 26.03 -0.55
CA GLU A 96 5.94 27.17 -1.21
C GLU A 96 4.90 26.76 -2.27
N ARG A 97 4.79 25.45 -2.58
CA ARG A 97 3.84 24.97 -3.57
C ARG A 97 2.54 24.50 -2.95
N SER A 98 1.45 24.67 -3.69
CA SER A 98 0.17 24.06 -3.34
C SER A 98 0.20 22.57 -3.66
N ILE A 99 0.32 21.74 -2.63
CA ILE A 99 0.33 20.28 -2.78
C ILE A 99 -0.91 19.71 -2.12
N THR A 100 -1.82 19.21 -2.94
CA THR A 100 -3.15 18.77 -2.53
C THR A 100 -3.47 17.37 -3.02
N VAL A 101 -4.44 16.75 -2.38
CA VAL A 101 -5.06 15.51 -2.85
C VAL A 101 -6.35 15.89 -3.56
N VAL A 102 -6.52 15.41 -4.78
CA VAL A 102 -7.71 15.64 -5.57
C VAL A 102 -8.40 14.31 -5.90
N PRO A 103 -9.72 14.32 -6.15
CA PRO A 103 -10.41 13.09 -6.56
C PRO A 103 -9.80 12.47 -7.81
N VAL A 104 -9.63 11.16 -7.82
CA VAL A 104 -9.19 10.40 -9.00
C VAL A 104 -10.36 10.35 -9.99
N PRO A 105 -10.28 11.00 -11.16
CA PRO A 105 -11.39 11.02 -12.12
C PRO A 105 -11.38 9.77 -13.03
N GLY A 106 -12.42 9.67 -13.87
CA GLY A 106 -12.54 8.64 -14.90
C GLY A 106 -13.05 7.31 -14.35
N ASP A 107 -13.50 6.44 -15.25
CA ASP A 107 -13.95 5.09 -14.92
C ASP A 107 -12.75 4.13 -14.92
N ILE A 108 -12.62 3.32 -13.87
CA ILE A 108 -11.57 2.28 -13.78
C ILE A 108 -12.09 0.90 -14.21
N GLY A 109 -13.38 0.74 -14.37
CA GLY A 109 -14.00 -0.51 -14.82
C GLY A 109 -14.10 -1.59 -13.74
N THR A 110 -14.21 -1.21 -12.47
CA THR A 110 -14.37 -2.16 -11.37
C THR A 110 -15.81 -2.16 -10.83
N PRO A 111 -16.36 -3.33 -10.43
CA PRO A 111 -17.70 -3.43 -9.86
C PRO A 111 -17.89 -2.62 -8.57
N TYR A 112 -16.87 -2.59 -7.72
CA TYR A 112 -16.85 -1.71 -6.55
C TYR A 112 -15.94 -0.52 -6.80
N ASP A 113 -16.50 0.68 -6.64
CA ASP A 113 -15.81 1.94 -6.87
C ASP A 113 -16.42 3.02 -5.98
N ARG A 114 -15.66 3.54 -5.03
CA ARG A 114 -16.11 4.53 -4.06
C ARG A 114 -15.04 5.55 -3.77
N THR A 115 -15.40 6.81 -3.86
CA THR A 115 -14.56 7.93 -3.41
C THR A 115 -14.96 8.33 -1.99
N ALA A 116 -13.99 8.40 -1.09
CA ALA A 116 -14.17 8.84 0.29
C ALA A 116 -14.08 10.38 0.40
N GLN A 117 -14.41 10.90 1.59
CA GLN A 117 -14.42 12.35 1.84
C GLN A 117 -13.02 13.00 1.71
N ASP A 118 -11.96 12.26 1.96
CA ASP A 118 -10.56 12.67 1.83
C ASP A 118 -10.01 12.54 0.40
N ALA A 119 -10.90 12.34 -0.58
CA ALA A 119 -10.62 12.10 -1.99
C ALA A 119 -9.90 10.77 -2.30
N ALA A 120 -9.69 9.91 -1.32
CA ALA A 120 -9.22 8.56 -1.57
C ALA A 120 -10.29 7.74 -2.32
N ARG A 121 -9.87 6.96 -3.32
CA ARG A 121 -10.76 6.12 -4.12
C ARG A 121 -10.47 4.65 -3.86
N TYR A 122 -11.47 3.93 -3.42
CA TYR A 122 -11.41 2.49 -3.17
C TYR A 122 -12.06 1.73 -4.32
N VAL A 123 -11.33 0.80 -4.89
CA VAL A 123 -11.74 0.05 -6.06
C VAL A 123 -11.54 -1.45 -5.85
N SER A 124 -12.43 -2.27 -6.40
CA SER A 124 -12.31 -3.71 -6.31
C SER A 124 -13.00 -4.41 -7.47
N PHE A 125 -12.35 -5.46 -8.00
CA PHE A 125 -12.98 -6.42 -8.91
C PHE A 125 -13.86 -7.42 -8.17
N ALA A 126 -13.71 -7.57 -6.86
CA ALA A 126 -14.57 -8.40 -6.03
C ALA A 126 -15.71 -7.55 -5.45
N ASP A 127 -16.94 -7.88 -5.79
CA ASP A 127 -18.17 -7.41 -5.15
C ASP A 127 -18.71 -8.42 -4.12
N TRP A 128 -17.90 -9.40 -3.77
CA TRP A 128 -18.15 -10.45 -2.79
C TRP A 128 -17.11 -10.42 -1.66
N ILE A 129 -17.38 -11.17 -0.58
CA ILE A 129 -16.45 -11.33 0.54
C ILE A 129 -15.43 -12.42 0.19
N CYS A 130 -14.15 -12.03 0.13
CA CYS A 130 -13.06 -12.95 -0.12
C CYS A 130 -12.70 -13.77 1.14
N PRO A 131 -12.23 -15.02 0.99
CA PRO A 131 -11.68 -15.78 2.10
C PRO A 131 -10.51 -15.05 2.77
N THR A 132 -10.45 -15.07 4.10
CA THR A 132 -9.42 -14.35 4.90
C THR A 132 -7.98 -14.76 4.52
N HIS A 133 -7.79 -15.96 3.98
CA HIS A 133 -6.48 -16.49 3.58
C HIS A 133 -6.27 -16.47 2.06
N CYS A 134 -7.06 -15.70 1.34
CA CYS A 134 -6.91 -15.60 -0.11
C CYS A 134 -5.51 -15.09 -0.46
N ILE A 135 -4.85 -15.80 -1.37
CA ILE A 135 -3.56 -15.41 -1.93
C ILE A 135 -3.72 -14.91 -3.37
N GLU A 136 -4.95 -14.58 -3.75
CA GLU A 136 -5.31 -14.10 -5.08
C GLU A 136 -4.80 -15.00 -6.22
N PRO A 137 -5.09 -16.32 -6.17
CA PRO A 137 -4.61 -17.25 -7.17
C PRO A 137 -5.28 -17.05 -8.54
N ALA A 138 -4.73 -17.68 -9.58
CA ALA A 138 -5.28 -17.63 -10.92
C ALA A 138 -6.72 -18.18 -11.00
N LEU A 139 -7.08 -19.16 -10.14
CA LEU A 139 -8.45 -19.61 -9.96
C LEU A 139 -9.01 -18.98 -8.68
N CYS A 140 -9.93 -18.04 -8.81
CA CYS A 140 -10.51 -17.34 -7.67
C CYS A 140 -11.33 -18.30 -6.79
N PRO A 141 -10.98 -18.49 -5.50
CA PRO A 141 -11.66 -19.46 -4.64
C PRO A 141 -13.07 -19.04 -4.25
N ALA A 142 -13.41 -17.75 -4.35
CA ALA A 142 -14.73 -17.24 -3.99
C ALA A 142 -15.78 -17.56 -5.06
N ILE A 143 -15.40 -17.49 -6.33
CA ILE A 143 -16.34 -17.70 -7.46
C ILE A 143 -16.08 -18.99 -8.23
N GLY A 144 -15.01 -19.73 -7.92
CA GLY A 144 -14.65 -20.98 -8.61
C GLY A 144 -14.29 -20.81 -10.09
N ALA A 145 -13.88 -19.61 -10.51
CA ALA A 145 -13.58 -19.27 -11.90
C ALA A 145 -12.20 -18.64 -12.07
N PRO A 146 -11.60 -18.66 -13.26
CA PRO A 146 -10.35 -17.97 -13.54
C PRO A 146 -10.43 -16.48 -13.22
N ARG A 147 -9.40 -15.93 -12.57
CA ARG A 147 -9.22 -14.50 -12.37
C ARG A 147 -8.69 -13.90 -13.68
N THR A 148 -9.52 -13.12 -14.35
CA THR A 148 -9.22 -12.49 -15.66
C THR A 148 -8.90 -11.02 -15.56
N TRP A 149 -8.63 -10.53 -14.36
CA TRP A 149 -8.35 -9.12 -14.06
C TRP A 149 -7.05 -8.95 -13.28
N GLU A 150 -6.44 -7.78 -13.44
CA GLU A 150 -5.31 -7.30 -12.65
C GLU A 150 -5.52 -5.81 -12.35
N MET A 151 -5.54 -5.46 -11.07
CA MET A 151 -5.74 -4.07 -10.66
C MET A 151 -4.64 -3.15 -11.19
N GLY A 152 -3.41 -3.65 -11.26
CA GLY A 152 -2.30 -2.91 -11.85
C GLY A 152 -2.58 -2.46 -13.28
N ASP A 153 -3.07 -3.37 -14.13
CA ASP A 153 -3.40 -3.06 -15.52
C ASP A 153 -4.55 -2.03 -15.61
N ALA A 154 -5.56 -2.17 -14.77
CA ALA A 154 -6.69 -1.23 -14.73
C ALA A 154 -6.22 0.19 -14.34
N VAL A 155 -5.32 0.30 -13.35
CA VAL A 155 -4.78 1.60 -12.91
C VAL A 155 -3.85 2.20 -13.97
N HIS A 156 -3.01 1.41 -14.62
CA HIS A 156 -2.19 1.87 -15.75
C HIS A 156 -3.06 2.36 -16.91
N GLY A 157 -4.12 1.60 -17.25
CA GLY A 157 -5.08 2.01 -18.27
C GLY A 157 -5.81 3.32 -17.93
N LEU A 158 -6.19 3.50 -16.66
CA LEU A 158 -6.76 4.77 -16.20
C LEU A 158 -5.78 5.92 -16.35
N ALA A 159 -4.53 5.77 -15.90
CA ALA A 159 -3.51 6.81 -16.03
C ALA A 159 -3.26 7.20 -17.50
N GLU A 160 -3.27 6.23 -18.41
CA GLU A 160 -3.11 6.48 -19.84
C GLU A 160 -4.29 7.25 -20.44
N ARG A 161 -5.53 6.88 -20.11
CA ARG A 161 -6.72 7.64 -20.54
C ARG A 161 -6.69 9.09 -20.05
N LEU A 162 -6.32 9.32 -18.78
CA LEU A 162 -6.19 10.67 -18.23
C LEU A 162 -5.15 11.52 -18.98
N ARG A 163 -4.03 10.91 -19.42
CA ARG A 163 -3.05 11.61 -20.27
C ARG A 163 -3.60 11.93 -21.66
N GLN A 164 -4.34 11.02 -22.26
CA GLN A 164 -5.00 11.24 -23.57
C GLN A 164 -6.05 12.34 -23.49
N GLU A 165 -6.68 12.53 -22.33
CA GLU A 165 -7.59 13.66 -22.02
C GLU A 165 -6.85 14.98 -21.76
N GLY A 166 -5.52 15.00 -21.85
CA GLY A 166 -4.69 16.17 -21.69
C GLY A 166 -4.31 16.52 -20.24
N ARG A 167 -4.55 15.60 -19.30
CA ARG A 167 -4.12 15.82 -17.90
C ARG A 167 -2.61 15.54 -17.74
N PRO A 168 -1.89 16.32 -16.93
CA PRO A 168 -0.45 16.16 -16.72
C PRO A 168 -0.14 15.04 -15.71
N VAL A 169 -0.69 13.83 -15.93
CA VAL A 169 -0.56 12.70 -15.00
C VAL A 169 0.75 11.96 -15.22
N ALA A 170 1.60 11.95 -14.19
CA ALA A 170 2.77 11.09 -14.08
C ALA A 170 2.43 9.78 -13.33
N GLY A 171 3.20 8.76 -13.57
CA GLY A 171 3.03 7.45 -12.94
C GLY A 171 2.13 6.50 -13.73
N PRO A 172 1.45 5.55 -13.07
CA PRO A 172 1.19 5.51 -11.63
C PRO A 172 2.37 5.03 -10.78
N ALA A 173 2.44 5.50 -9.51
CA ALA A 173 3.26 4.93 -8.46
C ALA A 173 2.45 3.86 -7.72
N LEU A 174 2.78 2.59 -7.91
CA LEU A 174 2.01 1.49 -7.35
C LEU A 174 2.79 0.72 -6.29
N PHE A 175 2.20 0.56 -5.11
CA PHE A 175 2.66 -0.29 -4.02
C PHE A 175 1.86 -1.59 -4.11
N VAL A 176 2.39 -2.55 -4.88
CA VAL A 176 1.67 -3.79 -5.21
C VAL A 176 1.84 -4.80 -4.10
N CYS A 177 0.76 -5.01 -3.35
CA CYS A 177 0.69 -5.98 -2.27
C CYS A 177 0.54 -7.39 -2.86
N GLN A 178 1.60 -8.18 -2.77
CA GLN A 178 1.61 -9.57 -3.20
C GLN A 178 1.34 -10.50 -2.02
N HIS A 179 0.38 -11.40 -2.18
CA HIS A 179 0.02 -12.39 -1.17
C HIS A 179 0.83 -13.67 -1.35
N HIS A 180 1.95 -13.79 -0.66
CA HIS A 180 2.85 -14.93 -0.84
C HIS A 180 2.47 -16.15 -0.01
N VAL A 181 2.01 -15.94 1.22
CA VAL A 181 1.73 -17.05 2.16
C VAL A 181 0.56 -16.73 3.08
N PHE A 182 -0.34 -17.69 3.24
CA PHE A 182 -1.40 -17.70 4.26
C PHE A 182 -2.20 -16.38 4.36
N GLY A 183 -2.44 -15.71 3.21
CA GLY A 183 -3.17 -14.45 3.17
C GLY A 183 -2.38 -13.23 3.64
N VAL A 184 -1.07 -13.36 3.88
CA VAL A 184 -0.23 -12.20 4.21
C VAL A 184 0.25 -11.54 2.93
N GLY A 185 -0.25 -10.33 2.68
CA GLY A 185 0.21 -9.49 1.59
C GLY A 185 1.37 -8.61 2.02
N THR A 186 2.36 -8.44 1.14
CA THR A 186 3.50 -7.55 1.35
C THR A 186 3.84 -6.79 0.08
N PHE A 187 4.41 -5.60 0.23
CA PHE A 187 5.09 -4.91 -0.87
C PHE A 187 6.49 -4.47 -0.44
N ALA A 188 7.39 -4.36 -1.40
CA ALA A 188 8.77 -3.95 -1.14
C ALA A 188 8.85 -2.47 -0.73
N ALA A 189 9.67 -2.14 0.27
CA ALA A 189 9.94 -0.77 0.68
C ALA A 189 10.50 0.07 -0.48
N ASN A 190 11.28 -0.54 -1.36
CA ASN A 190 11.82 0.10 -2.56
C ASN A 190 10.73 0.60 -3.52
N ALA A 191 9.53 0.00 -3.56
CA ALA A 191 8.42 0.50 -4.36
C ALA A 191 7.93 1.86 -3.85
N VAL A 192 7.90 2.05 -2.52
CA VAL A 192 7.51 3.34 -1.90
C VAL A 192 8.55 4.41 -2.18
N LEU A 193 9.84 4.05 -2.06
CA LEU A 193 10.95 4.96 -2.41
C LEU A 193 10.95 5.33 -3.90
N ALA A 194 10.60 4.40 -4.78
CA ALA A 194 10.43 4.68 -6.21
C ALA A 194 9.25 5.63 -6.46
N GLY A 195 8.14 5.47 -5.73
CA GLY A 195 7.01 6.38 -5.78
C GLY A 195 7.38 7.82 -5.34
N ASP A 196 8.17 7.96 -4.26
CA ASP A 196 8.68 9.28 -3.81
C ASP A 196 9.60 9.92 -4.87
N ARG A 197 10.46 9.13 -5.52
CA ARG A 197 11.30 9.62 -6.64
C ARG A 197 10.45 10.09 -7.82
N LEU A 198 9.44 9.31 -8.22
CA LEU A 198 8.52 9.70 -9.28
C LEU A 198 7.82 11.03 -8.98
N VAL A 199 7.36 11.23 -7.74
CA VAL A 199 6.77 12.51 -7.31
C VAL A 199 7.82 13.63 -7.39
N ALA A 200 9.07 13.35 -6.98
CA ALA A 200 10.15 14.33 -7.07
C ALA A 200 10.43 14.75 -8.52
N GLU A 201 10.49 13.80 -9.43
CA GLU A 201 10.71 14.02 -10.87
C GLU A 201 9.55 14.79 -11.51
N ALA A 202 8.31 14.40 -11.22
CA ALA A 202 7.11 15.09 -11.72
C ALA A 202 7.06 16.55 -11.30
N GLY A 203 7.47 16.86 -10.05
CA GLY A 203 7.49 18.22 -9.52
C GLY A 203 8.73 19.04 -9.86
N ALA A 204 9.79 18.42 -10.40
CA ALA A 204 11.10 19.08 -10.60
C ALA A 204 11.05 20.29 -11.55
N SER A 205 10.14 20.27 -12.54
CA SER A 205 10.01 21.37 -13.52
C SER A 205 9.37 22.63 -12.94
N GLY A 206 8.81 22.58 -11.74
CA GLY A 206 8.00 23.68 -11.15
C GLY A 206 6.65 23.90 -11.82
N ARG A 207 6.32 23.18 -12.91
CA ARG A 207 5.00 23.24 -13.55
C ARG A 207 4.01 22.35 -12.79
N SER A 208 2.70 22.65 -12.99
CA SER A 208 1.65 21.79 -12.45
C SER A 208 1.76 20.38 -13.01
N ALA A 209 1.65 19.38 -12.13
CA ALA A 209 1.64 17.97 -12.45
C ALA A 209 0.71 17.21 -11.51
N GLU A 210 0.29 16.03 -11.95
CA GLU A 210 -0.49 15.09 -11.13
C GLU A 210 0.23 13.78 -11.03
N VAL A 211 0.19 13.11 -9.87
CA VAL A 211 0.76 11.78 -9.70
C VAL A 211 -0.29 10.85 -9.14
N LEU A 212 -0.65 9.83 -9.92
CA LEU A 212 -1.54 8.77 -9.46
C LEU A 212 -0.74 7.80 -8.60
N VAL A 213 -1.17 7.63 -7.34
CA VAL A 213 -0.52 6.74 -6.36
C VAL A 213 -1.51 5.70 -5.89
N GLY A 214 -1.13 4.44 -5.84
CA GLY A 214 -2.00 3.36 -5.41
C GLY A 214 -1.30 2.34 -4.51
N THR A 215 -1.99 1.94 -3.43
CA THR A 215 -1.70 0.69 -2.73
C THR A 215 -2.71 -0.33 -3.23
N ILE A 216 -2.24 -1.33 -3.95
CA ILE A 216 -3.10 -2.28 -4.65
C ILE A 216 -2.68 -3.72 -4.39
N SER A 217 -3.60 -4.65 -4.62
CA SER A 217 -3.34 -6.06 -4.88
C SER A 217 -3.84 -6.42 -6.28
N SER A 218 -3.90 -7.68 -6.65
CA SER A 218 -4.48 -8.06 -7.95
C SER A 218 -5.97 -7.73 -8.06
N CYS A 219 -6.70 -7.74 -6.92
CA CYS A 219 -8.16 -7.60 -6.91
C CYS A 219 -8.65 -6.26 -6.37
N HIS A 220 -7.88 -5.58 -5.52
CA HIS A 220 -8.31 -4.42 -4.75
C HIS A 220 -7.32 -3.28 -4.86
N GLY A 221 -7.79 -2.05 -4.67
CA GLY A 221 -6.94 -0.88 -4.68
C GLY A 221 -7.49 0.27 -3.83
N ALA A 222 -6.55 1.01 -3.26
CA ALA A 222 -6.77 2.32 -2.67
C ALA A 222 -5.93 3.32 -3.46
N LEU A 223 -6.59 4.23 -4.16
CA LEU A 223 -5.98 5.16 -5.11
C LEU A 223 -6.09 6.60 -4.61
N ASN A 224 -5.05 7.37 -4.86
CA ASN A 224 -5.00 8.80 -4.56
C ASN A 224 -4.38 9.54 -5.74
N LEU A 225 -4.85 10.74 -6.02
CA LEU A 225 -4.26 11.63 -7.01
C LEU A 225 -3.63 12.84 -6.32
N LEU A 226 -2.30 12.90 -6.36
CA LEU A 226 -1.52 13.99 -5.82
C LEU A 226 -1.41 15.08 -6.87
N HIS A 227 -1.88 16.29 -6.57
CA HIS A 227 -1.72 17.47 -7.41
C HIS A 227 -0.59 18.35 -6.88
N LEU A 228 0.35 18.67 -7.76
CA LEU A 228 1.52 19.51 -7.55
C LEU A 228 1.25 20.82 -8.28
N GLY A 229 0.70 21.82 -7.57
CA GLY A 229 0.35 23.16 -8.09
C GLY A 229 1.52 24.12 -8.15
#